data_06cd7d846c62bdba2f56addf2ea4986c
#
_entry.id   06cd7d846c62bdba2f56addf2ea4986c
#
_cell.length_a   1.000
_cell.length_b   1.000
_cell.length_c   1.000
_cell.angle_alpha   90.00
_cell.angle_beta   90.00
_cell.angle_gamma   90.00
#
_symmetry.space_group_name_H-M   'P 1'
#
loop_
_entity.id
_entity.type
_entity.pdbx_description
1 polymer ?
#
loop_
_entity_poly.entity_id
_entity_poly.type
_entity_poly.pdbx_seq_one_letter_code
_entity_poly.pdbx_strand_id
1 'polypeptide(L)'
;MNNLFNQKLLIQKAQEEINLNDYIEKRKILNNWINSLEKGILAKSKEEEFQGEFLNDIFSLILGAVNKSSGNDEWNLQRESKTKIDGQKADGVIGFFDKNEKNDVRAVIELKGPTISLDQRQKRSGDTRTPVEQAFNYAPKYGKNC
;
A
#
# COMPACT_ATOMS: atom_id res chain seq x y z
N MET A 1 -14.23 0.13 20.01
CA MET A 1 -13.71 -0.52 18.76
C MET A 1 -12.96 -1.77 19.17
N ASN A 2 -13.33 -2.92 18.64
CA ASN A 2 -12.54 -4.14 18.83
C ASN A 2 -11.29 -4.01 17.95
N ASN A 3 -10.12 -4.05 18.58
CA ASN A 3 -8.86 -4.02 17.81
C ASN A 3 -8.71 -5.30 17.04
N LEU A 4 -8.42 -5.19 15.74
CA LEU A 4 -8.18 -6.32 14.84
C LEU A 4 -6.99 -7.19 15.29
N PHE A 5 -6.03 -6.59 15.98
CA PHE A 5 -4.82 -7.24 16.47
C PHE A 5 -4.70 -7.16 17.99
N ASN A 6 -4.06 -8.16 18.59
CA ASN A 6 -3.72 -8.15 20.00
C ASN A 6 -2.65 -7.09 20.28
N GLN A 7 -3.04 -5.98 20.90
CA GLN A 7 -2.15 -4.85 21.17
C GLN A 7 -0.94 -5.22 22.03
N LYS A 8 -1.08 -6.11 23.03
CA LYS A 8 0.03 -6.53 23.86
C LYS A 8 1.09 -7.25 23.04
N LEU A 9 0.66 -8.14 22.15
CA LEU A 9 1.56 -8.87 21.25
C LEU A 9 2.27 -7.93 20.28
N LEU A 10 1.54 -6.93 19.72
CA LEU A 10 2.15 -5.94 18.84
C LEU A 10 3.21 -5.11 19.56
N ILE A 11 2.93 -4.63 20.78
CA ILE A 11 3.87 -3.85 21.57
C ILE A 11 5.11 -4.70 21.92
N GLN A 12 4.91 -5.94 22.36
CA GLN A 12 6.01 -6.85 22.67
C GLN A 12 6.89 -7.09 21.44
N LYS A 13 6.29 -7.41 20.27
CA LYS A 13 7.03 -7.62 19.02
C LYS A 13 7.77 -6.36 18.57
N ALA A 14 7.13 -5.20 18.65
CA ALA A 14 7.78 -3.94 18.33
C ALA A 14 9.01 -3.68 19.23
N GLN A 15 8.93 -3.99 20.51
CA GLN A 15 10.06 -3.82 21.45
C GLN A 15 11.21 -4.80 21.19
N GLU A 16 10.91 -6.02 20.76
CA GLU A 16 11.91 -7.04 20.43
C GLU A 16 12.71 -6.66 19.16
N GLU A 17 12.10 -5.93 18.23
CA GLU A 17 12.63 -5.66 16.90
C GLU A 17 13.16 -4.22 16.70
N ILE A 18 13.13 -3.37 17.73
CA ILE A 18 13.57 -1.98 17.59
C ILE A 18 15.09 -1.90 17.37
N ASN A 19 15.47 -1.61 16.13
CA ASN A 19 16.77 -1.04 15.81
C ASN A 19 16.66 0.49 15.83
N LEU A 20 17.33 1.16 16.76
CA LEU A 20 17.19 2.61 16.97
C LEU A 20 17.56 3.43 15.72
N ASN A 21 18.61 3.04 14.99
CA ASN A 21 19.04 3.75 13.78
C ASN A 21 18.00 3.61 12.68
N ASP A 22 17.49 2.39 12.45
CA ASP A 22 16.44 2.11 11.50
C ASP A 22 15.15 2.89 11.84
N TYR A 23 14.79 2.96 13.12
CA TYR A 23 13.65 3.75 13.57
C TYR A 23 13.79 5.25 13.26
N ILE A 24 14.97 5.84 13.49
CA ILE A 24 15.22 7.28 13.22
C ILE A 24 15.07 7.57 11.73
N GLU A 25 15.62 6.74 10.86
CA GLU A 25 15.52 6.91 9.40
C GLU A 25 14.07 6.76 8.91
N LYS A 26 13.38 5.72 9.34
CA LYS A 26 11.97 5.49 9.01
C LYS A 26 11.08 6.63 9.49
N ARG A 27 11.31 7.14 10.70
CA ARG A 27 10.60 8.29 11.24
C ARG A 27 10.84 9.56 10.41
N LYS A 28 12.05 9.78 9.91
CA LYS A 28 12.37 10.90 9.04
C LYS A 28 11.56 10.84 7.74
N ILE A 29 11.49 9.68 7.10
CA ILE A 29 10.69 9.47 5.90
C ILE A 29 9.21 9.79 6.18
N LEU A 30 8.65 9.22 7.25
CA LEU A 30 7.25 9.46 7.62
C LEU A 30 6.97 10.93 7.90
N ASN A 31 7.87 11.63 8.62
CA ASN A 31 7.72 13.05 8.90
C ASN A 31 7.77 13.91 7.63
N ASN A 32 8.55 13.54 6.62
CA ASN A 32 8.54 14.24 5.33
C ASN A 32 7.17 14.15 4.66
N TRP A 33 6.53 12.99 4.67
CA TRP A 33 5.17 12.81 4.15
C TRP A 33 4.14 13.62 4.94
N ILE A 34 4.20 13.59 6.28
CA ILE A 34 3.32 14.38 7.15
C ILE A 34 3.49 15.87 6.85
N ASN A 35 4.71 16.38 6.80
CA ASN A 35 4.99 17.79 6.49
C ASN A 35 4.46 18.20 5.11
N SER A 36 4.56 17.33 4.11
CA SER A 36 4.05 17.61 2.76
C SER A 36 2.52 17.64 2.72
N LEU A 37 1.86 16.81 3.53
CA LEU A 37 0.41 16.84 3.74
C LEU A 37 -0.01 18.14 4.44
N GLU A 38 0.61 18.49 5.56
CA GLU A 38 0.29 19.68 6.37
C GLU A 38 0.50 20.97 5.58
N LYS A 39 1.52 21.03 4.74
CA LYS A 39 1.79 22.17 3.83
C LYS A 39 0.85 22.22 2.62
N GLY A 40 -0.01 21.21 2.44
CA GLY A 40 -0.94 21.14 1.31
C GLY A 40 -0.25 20.91 -0.05
N ILE A 41 1.00 20.47 -0.06
CA ILE A 41 1.75 20.19 -1.30
C ILE A 41 1.08 19.04 -2.06
N LEU A 42 0.81 17.93 -1.37
CA LEU A 42 0.19 16.76 -1.99
C LEU A 42 -1.26 17.00 -2.42
N ALA A 43 -1.97 17.92 -1.76
CA ALA A 43 -3.34 18.27 -2.14
C ALA A 43 -3.43 19.00 -3.49
N LYS A 44 -2.33 19.57 -3.97
CA LYS A 44 -2.22 20.26 -5.25
C LYS A 44 -1.66 19.37 -6.36
N SER A 45 -1.12 18.22 -6.02
CA SER A 45 -0.55 17.26 -6.95
C SER A 45 -1.61 16.23 -7.37
N LYS A 46 -1.44 15.67 -8.56
CA LYS A 46 -2.23 14.50 -8.97
C LYS A 46 -1.74 13.26 -8.23
N GLU A 47 -2.65 12.33 -7.96
CA GLU A 47 -2.34 11.09 -7.24
C GLU A 47 -1.22 10.30 -7.93
N GLU A 48 -1.24 10.23 -9.25
CA GLU A 48 -0.24 9.50 -10.03
C GLU A 48 1.18 10.06 -9.87
N GLU A 49 1.33 11.35 -9.51
CA GLU A 49 2.63 12.02 -9.37
C GLU A 49 3.42 11.48 -8.16
N PHE A 50 2.74 11.12 -7.08
CA PHE A 50 3.39 10.66 -5.84
C PHE A 50 3.13 9.19 -5.47
N GLN A 51 2.22 8.51 -6.17
CA GLN A 51 1.85 7.12 -5.90
C GLN A 51 3.06 6.19 -5.84
N GLY A 52 3.97 6.34 -6.80
CA GLY A 52 5.17 5.51 -6.87
C GLY A 52 6.14 5.73 -5.72
N GLU A 53 6.34 6.97 -5.33
CA GLU A 53 7.18 7.35 -4.21
C GLU A 53 6.55 6.86 -2.90
N PHE A 54 5.23 7.04 -2.73
CA PHE A 54 4.51 6.57 -1.55
C PHE A 54 4.65 5.05 -1.37
N LEU A 55 4.43 4.27 -2.43
CA LEU A 55 4.59 2.82 -2.37
C LEU A 55 6.02 2.41 -2.02
N ASN A 56 7.02 3.10 -2.57
CA ASN A 56 8.41 2.85 -2.22
C ASN A 56 8.71 3.23 -0.76
N ASP A 57 8.39 4.43 -0.36
CA ASP A 57 8.78 4.98 0.94
C ASP A 57 8.06 4.27 2.08
N ILE A 58 6.75 4.09 1.95
CA ILE A 58 5.95 3.49 3.02
C ILE A 58 6.10 1.96 2.99
N PHE A 59 5.86 1.31 1.84
CA PHE A 59 5.83 -0.15 1.83
C PHE A 59 7.23 -0.77 1.78
N SER A 60 8.18 -0.16 1.03
CA SER A 60 9.53 -0.74 0.97
C SER A 60 10.45 -0.21 2.05
N LEU A 61 10.63 1.10 2.20
CA LEU A 61 11.63 1.63 3.14
C LEU A 61 11.16 1.54 4.60
N ILE A 62 9.87 1.77 4.88
CA ILE A 62 9.35 1.70 6.25
C ILE A 62 8.93 0.28 6.61
N LEU A 63 8.11 -0.39 5.78
CA LEU A 63 7.53 -1.69 6.10
C LEU A 63 8.37 -2.88 5.62
N GLY A 64 9.46 -2.65 4.86
CA GLY A 64 10.39 -3.69 4.45
C GLY A 64 9.93 -4.53 3.26
N ALA A 65 8.95 -4.07 2.48
CA ALA A 65 8.53 -4.79 1.29
C ALA A 65 9.60 -4.72 0.18
N VAL A 66 9.79 -5.82 -0.50
CA VAL A 66 10.77 -5.97 -1.58
C VAL A 66 10.11 -5.68 -2.92
N ASN A 67 10.58 -4.67 -3.61
CA ASN A 67 10.12 -4.30 -4.96
C ASN A 67 10.67 -5.24 -6.03
N LYS A 68 9.96 -5.40 -7.14
CA LYS A 68 10.42 -6.13 -8.32
C LYS A 68 11.75 -5.58 -8.89
N SER A 69 11.98 -4.28 -8.74
CA SER A 69 13.23 -3.62 -9.21
C SER A 69 14.41 -3.77 -8.25
N SER A 70 14.28 -4.51 -7.15
CA SER A 70 15.36 -4.70 -6.16
C SER A 70 16.54 -5.55 -6.68
N GLY A 71 16.38 -6.23 -7.81
CA GLY A 71 17.37 -7.18 -8.33
C GLY A 71 17.31 -8.57 -7.68
N ASN A 72 16.37 -8.81 -6.77
CA ASN A 72 16.17 -10.11 -6.14
C ASN A 72 15.38 -11.05 -7.06
N ASP A 73 15.61 -12.36 -6.91
CA ASP A 73 14.85 -13.39 -7.62
C ASP A 73 13.38 -13.49 -7.14
N GLU A 74 13.11 -13.01 -5.94
CA GLU A 74 11.80 -12.98 -5.31
C GLU A 74 11.48 -11.57 -4.79
N TRP A 75 10.22 -11.16 -4.88
CA TRP A 75 9.73 -9.89 -4.36
C TRP A 75 8.32 -10.06 -3.80
N ASN A 76 7.87 -9.10 -3.00
CA ASN A 76 6.55 -9.16 -2.35
C ASN A 76 5.70 -7.90 -2.56
N LEU A 77 6.22 -6.88 -3.23
CA LEU A 77 5.49 -5.69 -3.64
C LEU A 77 5.55 -5.50 -5.14
N GLN A 78 4.39 -5.40 -5.79
CA GLN A 78 4.26 -5.12 -7.21
C GLN A 78 3.30 -3.95 -7.43
N ARG A 79 3.73 -2.98 -8.23
CA ARG A 79 2.94 -1.79 -8.60
C ARG A 79 2.07 -2.08 -9.80
N GLU A 80 0.93 -1.37 -9.91
CA GLU A 80 0.04 -1.44 -11.07
C GLU A 80 -0.31 -2.87 -11.53
N SER A 81 -0.68 -3.73 -10.61
CA SER A 81 -1.04 -5.09 -10.97
C SER A 81 -2.44 -5.17 -11.58
N LYS A 82 -2.56 -5.89 -12.69
CA LYS A 82 -3.84 -6.14 -13.36
C LYS A 82 -4.52 -7.37 -12.78
N THR A 83 -5.83 -7.27 -12.60
CA THR A 83 -6.66 -8.44 -12.27
C THR A 83 -6.71 -9.42 -13.46
N LYS A 84 -6.80 -10.71 -13.17
CA LYS A 84 -6.89 -11.76 -14.19
C LYS A 84 -8.26 -11.81 -14.87
N ILE A 85 -9.31 -11.29 -14.22
CA ILE A 85 -10.70 -11.47 -14.65
C ILE A 85 -11.15 -10.37 -15.61
N ASP A 86 -10.90 -9.11 -15.27
CA ASP A 86 -11.45 -7.97 -16.02
C ASP A 86 -10.38 -6.91 -16.38
N GLY A 87 -9.12 -7.18 -16.09
CA GLY A 87 -8.00 -6.31 -16.42
C GLY A 87 -7.97 -4.98 -15.65
N GLN A 88 -8.81 -4.80 -14.64
CA GLN A 88 -8.73 -3.65 -13.75
C GLN A 88 -7.40 -3.65 -13.01
N LYS A 89 -6.90 -2.46 -12.68
CA LYS A 89 -5.61 -2.32 -12.00
C LYS A 89 -5.84 -1.84 -10.57
N ALA A 90 -5.20 -2.52 -9.61
CA ALA A 90 -4.92 -1.95 -8.30
C ALA A 90 -3.63 -1.14 -8.36
N ASP A 91 -3.49 -0.12 -7.53
CA ASP A 91 -2.30 0.72 -7.46
C ASP A 91 -1.07 -0.07 -7.02
N GLY A 92 -1.28 -1.06 -6.14
CA GLY A 92 -0.27 -2.01 -5.75
C GLY A 92 -0.88 -3.31 -5.23
N VAL A 93 -0.04 -4.34 -5.15
CA VAL A 93 -0.37 -5.62 -4.54
C VAL A 93 0.80 -6.13 -3.70
N ILE A 94 0.47 -6.79 -2.60
CA ILE A 94 1.42 -7.52 -1.77
C ILE A 94 1.15 -9.01 -1.94
N GLY A 95 2.23 -9.79 -2.04
CA GLY A 95 2.11 -11.23 -2.25
C GLY A 95 3.46 -11.93 -2.32
N PHE A 96 3.48 -13.06 -3.00
CA PHE A 96 4.68 -13.84 -3.27
C PHE A 96 4.89 -13.94 -4.78
N PHE A 97 5.90 -13.27 -5.25
CA PHE A 97 6.25 -13.17 -6.67
C PHE A 97 7.68 -13.63 -6.88
N ASP A 98 7.98 -14.23 -8.02
CA ASP A 98 9.34 -14.61 -8.40
C ASP A 98 9.60 -14.44 -9.89
N LYS A 99 10.85 -14.64 -10.27
CA LYS A 99 11.29 -14.62 -11.68
C LYS A 99 10.70 -15.74 -12.54
N ASN A 100 10.14 -16.79 -11.93
CA ASN A 100 9.51 -17.94 -12.62
C ASN A 100 7.99 -17.76 -12.74
N GLU A 101 7.52 -16.49 -12.75
CA GLU A 101 6.12 -16.12 -12.94
C GLU A 101 5.17 -16.52 -11.79
N LYS A 102 5.70 -16.86 -10.61
CA LYS A 102 4.85 -16.99 -9.42
C LYS A 102 4.11 -15.69 -9.17
N ASN A 103 2.81 -15.77 -9.03
CA ASN A 103 1.93 -14.63 -8.82
C ASN A 103 0.84 -15.01 -7.83
N ASP A 104 1.17 -14.95 -6.53
CA ASP A 104 0.28 -15.27 -5.43
C ASP A 104 -0.01 -14.00 -4.63
N VAL A 105 -1.02 -13.25 -5.06
CA VAL A 105 -1.45 -12.00 -4.42
C VAL A 105 -2.16 -12.30 -3.11
N ARG A 106 -1.79 -11.58 -2.05
CA ARG A 106 -2.34 -11.72 -0.68
C ARG A 106 -3.09 -10.49 -0.21
N ALA A 107 -2.74 -9.32 -0.71
CA ALA A 107 -3.44 -8.08 -0.40
C ALA A 107 -3.36 -7.11 -1.58
N VAL A 108 -4.38 -6.27 -1.72
CA VAL A 108 -4.41 -5.16 -2.66
C VAL A 108 -4.16 -3.84 -1.94
N ILE A 109 -3.54 -2.92 -2.63
CA ILE A 109 -3.32 -1.55 -2.20
C ILE A 109 -4.08 -0.65 -3.17
N GLU A 110 -4.96 0.19 -2.61
CA GLU A 110 -5.67 1.24 -3.32
C GLU A 110 -5.30 2.55 -2.65
N LEU A 111 -4.67 3.44 -3.38
CA LEU A 111 -4.27 4.77 -2.89
C LEU A 111 -5.31 5.80 -3.30
N LYS A 112 -5.41 6.85 -2.52
CA LYS A 112 -6.22 8.01 -2.86
C LYS A 112 -5.50 9.29 -2.45
N GLY A 113 -5.71 10.32 -3.24
CA GLY A 113 -5.22 11.65 -2.92
C GLY A 113 -5.72 12.13 -1.55
N PRO A 114 -4.97 12.99 -0.86
CA PRO A 114 -5.22 13.37 0.55
C PRO A 114 -6.54 14.10 0.77
N THR A 115 -7.18 14.58 -0.28
CA THR A 115 -8.49 15.26 -0.22
C THR A 115 -9.67 14.30 -0.40
N ILE A 116 -9.41 13.03 -0.69
CA ILE A 116 -10.45 12.03 -0.95
C ILE A 116 -10.75 11.25 0.34
N SER A 117 -11.99 11.31 0.79
CA SER A 117 -12.44 10.49 1.91
C SER A 117 -12.55 9.03 1.48
N LEU A 118 -11.99 8.13 2.30
CA LEU A 118 -12.03 6.68 2.02
C LEU A 118 -13.44 6.10 2.20
N ASP A 119 -14.30 6.75 2.97
CA ASP A 119 -15.65 6.28 3.32
C ASP A 119 -16.75 6.99 2.51
N GLN A 120 -16.40 7.95 1.66
CA GLN A 120 -17.37 8.63 0.82
C GLN A 120 -17.43 8.01 -0.59
N ARG A 121 -18.66 7.88 -1.10
CA ARG A 121 -18.89 7.42 -2.47
C ARG A 121 -18.28 8.37 -3.49
N GLN A 122 -17.55 7.82 -4.44
CA GLN A 122 -16.94 8.60 -5.52
C GLN A 122 -18.00 9.04 -6.52
N LYS A 123 -17.88 10.30 -6.98
CA LYS A 123 -18.75 10.85 -8.05
C LYS A 123 -18.10 10.61 -9.42
N ARG A 124 -17.64 9.39 -9.72
CA ARG A 124 -17.12 9.03 -11.04
C ARG A 124 -18.23 8.44 -11.91
N SER A 125 -18.24 8.80 -13.19
CA SER A 125 -19.12 8.13 -14.16
C SER A 125 -18.75 6.64 -14.22
N GLY A 126 -19.71 5.78 -13.87
CA GLY A 126 -19.55 4.32 -13.91
C GLY A 126 -19.03 3.65 -12.64
N ASP A 127 -18.53 4.39 -11.64
CA ASP A 127 -18.13 3.81 -10.35
C ASP A 127 -18.59 4.70 -9.19
N THR A 128 -19.56 4.21 -8.43
CA THR A 128 -20.13 4.90 -7.26
C THR A 128 -19.66 4.30 -5.93
N ARG A 129 -18.69 3.41 -5.97
CA ARG A 129 -18.14 2.77 -4.76
C ARG A 129 -17.32 3.76 -3.93
N THR A 130 -17.19 3.48 -2.64
CA THR A 130 -16.16 4.12 -1.82
C THR A 130 -14.78 3.56 -2.19
N PRO A 131 -13.66 4.25 -1.90
CA PRO A 131 -12.32 3.67 -2.07
C PRO A 131 -12.13 2.35 -1.34
N VAL A 132 -12.70 2.20 -0.14
CA VAL A 132 -12.67 0.94 0.61
C VAL A 132 -13.42 -0.17 -0.14
N GLU A 133 -14.65 0.10 -0.61
CA GLU A 133 -15.42 -0.86 -1.42
C GLU A 133 -14.69 -1.23 -2.72
N GLN A 134 -13.93 -0.30 -3.31
CA GLN A 134 -13.12 -0.52 -4.50
C GLN A 134 -12.00 -1.52 -4.22
N ALA A 135 -11.24 -1.34 -3.14
CA ALA A 135 -10.18 -2.27 -2.73
C ALA A 135 -10.74 -3.68 -2.46
N PHE A 136 -11.85 -3.78 -1.72
CA PHE A 136 -12.52 -5.06 -1.47
C PHE A 136 -13.07 -5.72 -2.75
N ASN A 137 -13.45 -4.94 -3.76
CA ASN A 137 -13.89 -5.49 -5.04
C ASN A 137 -12.72 -6.04 -5.87
N TYR A 138 -11.52 -5.48 -5.73
CA TYR A 138 -10.34 -5.99 -6.44
C TYR A 138 -9.80 -7.28 -5.84
N ALA A 139 -9.78 -7.39 -4.51
CA ALA A 139 -9.13 -8.50 -3.82
C ALA A 139 -9.54 -9.89 -4.36
N PRO A 140 -10.82 -10.29 -4.44
CA PRO A 140 -11.21 -11.62 -4.92
C PRO A 140 -10.88 -11.87 -6.39
N LYS A 141 -10.64 -10.82 -7.19
CA LYS A 141 -10.29 -10.94 -8.61
C LYS A 141 -8.82 -11.34 -8.83
N TYR A 142 -7.99 -11.26 -7.81
CA TYR A 142 -6.60 -11.73 -7.84
C TYR A 142 -6.48 -13.20 -7.47
N GLY A 143 -7.40 -13.77 -6.73
CA GLY A 143 -7.40 -15.19 -6.36
C GLY A 143 -8.03 -15.48 -5.01
N LYS A 144 -8.08 -16.78 -4.68
CA LYS A 144 -8.72 -17.26 -3.44
C LYS A 144 -8.00 -16.85 -2.14
N ASN A 145 -6.75 -16.42 -2.25
CA ASN A 145 -5.87 -16.10 -1.13
C ASN A 145 -5.76 -14.59 -0.84
N CYS A 146 -6.42 -13.75 -1.66
CA CYS A 146 -6.42 -12.31 -1.52
C CYS A 146 -7.61 -11.79 -0.71
#